data_e44a89505515d0c17ab4d23bbece51d6
#
_entry.id   e44a89505515d0c17ab4d23bbece51d6
#
_cell.length_a   1.000
_cell.length_b   1.000
_cell.length_c   1.000
_cell.angle_alpha   90.00
_cell.angle_beta   90.00
_cell.angle_gamma   90.00
#
_symmetry.space_group_name_H-M   'P 1'
#
loop_
_entity.id
_entity.type
_entity.pdbx_description
1 polymer ?
#
loop_
_entity_poly.entity_id
_entity_poly.type
_entity_poly.pdbx_seq_one_letter_code
_entity_poly.pdbx_strand_id
1 'polypeptide(L)'
;QLLGISALVVGAKNKLRATNSSAGEYRAEQALLRKHGDFGLTEAHKAIKPYAADVDADLVRKGLMQDKGTRWQMRFMSTVPYLVLLGVGFYRRSAGVAEGEPVGFLTALMVLTFVLGVVRFAKYDPRTRAGQEALDEARTTHVRLQRAPTPPELGYGVALFGTAILVGTPYSQLHAMSRSAVGDGSGG
;
A
#
# COMPACT_ATOMS: atom_id res chain seq x y z
N GLN A 1 -8.43 -12.38 -9.81
CA GLN A 1 -8.71 -13.69 -10.43
C GLN A 1 -10.11 -14.19 -10.06
N LEU A 2 -10.50 -14.27 -8.78
CA LEU A 2 -11.81 -14.79 -8.32
C LEU A 2 -13.03 -14.07 -8.94
N LEU A 3 -12.94 -12.79 -9.25
CA LEU A 3 -14.01 -12.05 -9.93
C LEU A 3 -14.11 -12.43 -11.41
N GLY A 4 -12.98 -12.69 -12.08
CA GLY A 4 -12.96 -13.11 -13.48
C GLY A 4 -13.59 -14.47 -13.74
N ILE A 5 -13.55 -15.38 -12.74
CA ILE A 5 -14.18 -16.72 -12.79
C ILE A 5 -15.55 -16.74 -12.10
N SER A 6 -16.14 -15.56 -11.79
CA SER A 6 -17.43 -15.43 -11.12
C SER A 6 -17.55 -16.12 -9.75
N ALA A 7 -16.42 -16.43 -9.10
CA ALA A 7 -16.38 -17.01 -7.76
C ALA A 7 -16.68 -15.99 -6.66
N LEU A 8 -16.42 -14.70 -6.95
CA LEU A 8 -16.80 -13.54 -6.15
C LEU A 8 -17.66 -12.60 -6.98
N VAL A 9 -18.73 -12.09 -6.41
CA VAL A 9 -19.64 -11.11 -7.03
C VAL A 9 -19.67 -9.86 -6.16
N VAL A 10 -19.64 -8.70 -6.80
CA VAL A 10 -19.87 -7.41 -6.13
C VAL A 10 -21.37 -7.27 -5.90
N GLY A 11 -21.81 -7.36 -4.66
CA GLY A 11 -23.18 -7.18 -4.24
C GLY A 11 -23.57 -5.72 -3.99
N ALA A 12 -24.80 -5.50 -3.56
CA ALA A 12 -25.29 -4.19 -3.19
C ALA A 12 -24.47 -3.57 -2.04
N LYS A 13 -24.39 -2.22 -1.99
CA LYS A 13 -23.68 -1.46 -0.96
C LYS A 13 -22.15 -1.76 -0.87
N ASN A 14 -21.49 -1.97 -2.01
CA ASN A 14 -20.04 -2.21 -2.04
C ASN A 14 -19.57 -3.40 -1.19
N LYS A 15 -20.36 -4.47 -1.08
CA LYS A 15 -19.99 -5.71 -0.42
C LYS A 15 -19.61 -6.78 -1.44
N LEU A 16 -18.74 -7.68 -1.03
CA LEU A 16 -18.35 -8.85 -1.81
C LEU A 16 -19.11 -10.08 -1.28
N ARG A 17 -19.54 -10.95 -2.19
CA ARG A 17 -20.19 -12.23 -1.85
C ARG A 17 -19.48 -13.37 -2.57
N ALA A 18 -19.14 -14.44 -1.85
CA ALA A 18 -18.63 -15.66 -2.43
C ALA A 18 -19.78 -16.44 -3.08
N THR A 19 -19.64 -16.81 -4.35
CA THR A 19 -20.62 -17.55 -5.13
C THR A 19 -20.21 -19.01 -5.30
N ASN A 20 -18.91 -19.28 -5.40
CA ASN A 20 -18.40 -20.64 -5.58
C ASN A 20 -17.20 -20.87 -4.65
N SER A 21 -17.40 -21.67 -3.62
CA SER A 21 -16.39 -21.96 -2.60
C SER A 21 -15.25 -22.87 -3.07
N SER A 22 -15.42 -23.58 -4.18
CA SER A 22 -14.44 -24.53 -4.69
C SER A 22 -13.51 -23.96 -5.78
N ALA A 23 -13.76 -22.73 -6.22
CA ALA A 23 -13.03 -22.11 -7.34
C ALA A 23 -11.68 -21.50 -6.99
N GLY A 24 -11.26 -21.51 -5.71
CA GLY A 24 -9.98 -20.93 -5.27
C GLY A 24 -8.81 -21.84 -5.56
N GLU A 25 -7.86 -21.36 -6.35
CA GLU A 25 -6.62 -22.06 -6.67
C GLU A 25 -5.57 -21.88 -5.55
N TYR A 26 -5.56 -20.73 -4.91
CA TYR A 26 -4.62 -20.38 -3.83
C TYR A 26 -5.29 -20.42 -2.45
N ARG A 27 -4.51 -20.74 -1.41
CA ARG A 27 -4.98 -20.78 -0.01
C ARG A 27 -5.64 -19.47 0.42
N ALA A 28 -5.13 -18.33 -0.01
CA ALA A 28 -5.70 -17.02 0.28
C ALA A 28 -7.09 -16.84 -0.37
N GLU A 29 -7.27 -17.33 -1.59
CA GLU A 29 -8.55 -17.31 -2.30
C GLU A 29 -9.57 -18.21 -1.60
N GLN A 30 -9.16 -19.43 -1.23
CA GLN A 30 -9.99 -20.36 -0.47
C GLN A 30 -10.43 -19.77 0.87
N ALA A 31 -9.56 -19.02 1.56
CA ALA A 31 -9.90 -18.35 2.81
C ALA A 31 -10.99 -17.28 2.63
N LEU A 32 -10.98 -16.56 1.51
CA LEU A 32 -12.04 -15.62 1.16
C LEU A 32 -13.36 -16.33 0.82
N LEU A 33 -13.27 -17.38 0.02
CA LEU A 33 -14.45 -18.12 -0.44
C LEU A 33 -15.16 -18.91 0.67
N ARG A 34 -14.46 -19.28 1.74
CA ARG A 34 -15.04 -19.89 2.95
C ARG A 34 -15.80 -18.90 3.81
N LYS A 35 -15.68 -17.61 3.57
CA LYS A 35 -16.41 -16.60 4.31
C LYS A 35 -17.86 -16.56 3.84
N HIS A 36 -18.78 -16.91 4.72
CA HIS A 36 -20.21 -16.89 4.43
C HIS A 36 -20.78 -15.46 4.56
N GLY A 37 -21.67 -15.09 3.64
CA GLY A 37 -22.36 -13.80 3.64
C GLY A 37 -21.65 -12.69 2.88
N ASP A 38 -22.20 -11.47 2.99
CA ASP A 38 -21.66 -10.27 2.36
C ASP A 38 -20.57 -9.66 3.25
N PHE A 39 -19.37 -9.45 2.72
CA PHE A 39 -18.25 -8.87 3.47
C PHE A 39 -17.62 -7.69 2.71
N GLY A 40 -17.09 -6.73 3.47
CA GLY A 40 -16.41 -5.56 2.91
C GLY A 40 -14.94 -5.82 2.54
N LEU A 41 -14.34 -4.87 1.83
CA LEU A 41 -12.91 -4.93 1.47
C LEU A 41 -11.98 -5.02 2.69
N THR A 42 -12.31 -4.32 3.78
CA THR A 42 -11.53 -4.36 5.02
C THR A 42 -11.52 -5.75 5.64
N GLU A 43 -12.67 -6.43 5.63
CA GLU A 43 -12.78 -7.80 6.14
C GLU A 43 -12.10 -8.81 5.22
N ALA A 44 -12.18 -8.60 3.90
CA ALA A 44 -11.44 -9.40 2.92
C ALA A 44 -9.93 -9.26 3.16
N HIS A 45 -9.45 -8.02 3.35
CA HIS A 45 -8.05 -7.75 3.64
C HIS A 45 -7.58 -8.43 4.94
N LYS A 46 -8.41 -8.38 5.99
CA LYS A 46 -8.11 -9.05 7.27
C LYS A 46 -8.03 -10.58 7.13
N ALA A 47 -8.86 -11.17 6.30
CA ALA A 47 -8.85 -12.63 6.04
C ALA A 47 -7.60 -13.09 5.26
N ILE A 48 -7.07 -12.23 4.36
CA ILE A 48 -5.88 -12.55 3.54
C ILE A 48 -4.57 -12.23 4.29
N LYS A 49 -4.59 -11.35 5.27
CA LYS A 49 -3.40 -10.86 5.99
C LYS A 49 -2.44 -11.97 6.47
N PRO A 50 -2.89 -13.12 7.03
CA PRO A 50 -1.99 -14.21 7.42
C PRO A 50 -1.18 -14.76 6.24
N TYR A 51 -1.83 -14.95 5.09
CA TYR A 51 -1.21 -15.49 3.88
C TYR A 51 -0.24 -14.48 3.22
N ALA A 52 -0.50 -13.19 3.40
CA ALA A 52 0.42 -12.15 2.94
C ALA A 52 1.78 -12.19 3.67
N ALA A 53 1.80 -12.67 4.91
CA ALA A 53 3.05 -12.83 5.66
C ALA A 53 3.95 -13.93 5.08
N ASP A 54 3.37 -15.02 4.58
CA ASP A 54 4.11 -16.11 3.93
C ASP A 54 4.72 -15.63 2.60
N VAL A 55 3.96 -14.87 1.83
CA VAL A 55 4.43 -14.26 0.57
C VAL A 55 5.54 -13.24 0.84
N ASP A 56 5.39 -12.41 1.89
CA ASP A 56 6.42 -11.44 2.32
C ASP A 56 7.73 -12.17 2.68
N ALA A 57 7.64 -13.25 3.45
CA ALA A 57 8.80 -14.06 3.82
C ALA A 57 9.50 -14.70 2.59
N ASP A 58 8.72 -15.12 1.61
CA ASP A 58 9.25 -15.69 0.37
C ASP A 58 9.98 -14.64 -0.49
N LEU A 59 9.42 -13.45 -0.59
CA LEU A 59 10.04 -12.32 -1.29
C LEU A 59 11.32 -11.84 -0.59
N VAL A 60 11.37 -11.88 0.73
CA VAL A 60 12.58 -11.59 1.51
C VAL A 60 13.64 -12.66 1.24
N ARG A 61 13.29 -13.95 1.25
CA ARG A 61 14.23 -15.04 0.92
C ARG A 61 14.82 -14.92 -0.47
N LYS A 62 14.02 -14.46 -1.43
CA LYS A 62 14.44 -14.21 -2.82
C LYS A 62 15.24 -12.90 -2.99
N GLY A 63 15.44 -12.14 -1.91
CA GLY A 63 16.14 -10.86 -1.94
C GLY A 63 15.36 -9.72 -2.63
N LEU A 64 14.10 -9.92 -2.96
CA LEU A 64 13.24 -8.93 -3.63
C LEU A 64 12.63 -7.91 -2.66
N MET A 65 12.52 -8.28 -1.38
CA MET A 65 12.07 -7.38 -0.30
C MET A 65 13.06 -7.36 0.85
N GLN A 66 13.12 -6.23 1.55
CA GLN A 66 13.94 -6.09 2.75
C GLN A 66 13.28 -6.81 3.93
N ASP A 67 14.11 -7.39 4.82
CA ASP A 67 13.62 -7.95 6.08
C ASP A 67 13.00 -6.87 6.98
N LYS A 68 12.10 -7.28 7.88
CA LYS A 68 11.36 -6.35 8.78
C LYS A 68 12.30 -5.52 9.66
N GLY A 69 13.37 -6.12 10.15
CA GLY A 69 14.38 -5.42 10.95
C GLY A 69 15.10 -4.34 10.15
N THR A 70 15.56 -4.68 8.97
CA THR A 70 16.23 -3.77 8.03
C THR A 70 15.29 -2.64 7.59
N ARG A 71 14.01 -2.92 7.31
CA ARG A 71 13.00 -1.89 6.97
C ARG A 71 12.87 -0.84 8.06
N TRP A 72 12.80 -1.26 9.31
CA TRP A 72 12.69 -0.35 10.46
C TRP A 72 13.95 0.50 10.62
N GLN A 73 15.12 -0.13 10.57
CA GLN A 73 16.41 0.57 10.65
C GLN A 73 16.56 1.61 9.53
N MET A 74 16.27 1.25 8.29
CA MET A 74 16.35 2.17 7.15
C MET A 74 15.36 3.33 7.24
N ARG A 75 14.14 3.08 7.74
CA ARG A 75 13.17 4.16 8.04
C ARG A 75 13.72 5.15 9.04
N PHE A 76 14.27 4.67 10.14
CA PHE A 76 14.90 5.53 11.14
C PHE A 76 16.07 6.31 10.55
N MET A 77 17.02 5.63 9.93
CA MET A 77 18.20 6.28 9.35
C MET A 77 17.82 7.38 8.35
N SER A 78 16.77 7.16 7.54
CA SER A 78 16.31 8.17 6.59
C SER A 78 15.63 9.37 7.25
N THR A 79 15.21 9.26 8.51
CA THR A 79 14.53 10.31 9.27
C THR A 79 15.47 11.08 10.19
N VAL A 80 16.61 10.48 10.57
CA VAL A 80 17.63 11.07 11.46
C VAL A 80 18.02 12.52 11.06
N PRO A 81 18.29 12.85 9.79
CA PRO A 81 18.66 14.21 9.41
C PRO A 81 17.59 15.25 9.78
N TYR A 82 16.32 14.88 9.64
CA TYR A 82 15.19 15.77 10.01
C TYR A 82 15.11 15.96 11.51
N LEU A 83 15.37 14.91 12.30
CA LEU A 83 15.40 15.00 13.78
C LEU A 83 16.55 15.89 14.25
N VAL A 84 17.71 15.79 13.63
CA VAL A 84 18.87 16.65 13.94
C VAL A 84 18.54 18.11 13.63
N LEU A 85 17.96 18.40 12.45
CA LEU A 85 17.55 19.76 12.06
C LEU A 85 16.50 20.33 13.03
N LEU A 86 15.52 19.52 13.46
CA LEU A 86 14.54 19.94 14.46
C LEU A 86 15.19 20.22 15.81
N GLY A 87 16.15 19.40 16.26
CA GLY A 87 16.89 19.63 17.51
C GLY A 87 17.66 20.93 17.50
N VAL A 88 18.42 21.20 16.41
CA VAL A 88 19.15 22.46 16.22
C VAL A 88 18.18 23.65 16.14
N GLY A 89 17.08 23.50 15.40
CA GLY A 89 16.05 24.53 15.28
C GLY A 89 15.40 24.87 16.63
N PHE A 90 15.12 23.84 17.44
CA PHE A 90 14.56 24.03 18.78
C PHE A 90 15.53 24.79 19.70
N TYR A 91 16.81 24.37 19.72
CA TYR A 91 17.84 25.04 20.49
C TYR A 91 17.97 26.53 20.09
N ARG A 92 18.06 26.79 18.77
CA ARG A 92 18.20 28.17 18.26
C ARG A 92 16.97 29.02 18.52
N ARG A 93 15.78 28.42 18.43
CA ARG A 93 14.52 29.11 18.79
C ARG A 93 14.49 29.50 20.26
N SER A 94 14.90 28.62 21.17
CA SER A 94 14.92 28.93 22.60
C SER A 94 15.89 30.08 22.94
N ALA A 95 17.05 30.13 22.29
CA ALA A 95 17.99 31.25 22.41
C ALA A 95 17.41 32.56 21.87
N GLY A 96 16.83 32.56 20.66
CA GLY A 96 16.27 33.76 20.04
C GLY A 96 15.07 34.34 20.84
N VAL A 97 14.23 33.48 21.40
CA VAL A 97 13.14 33.94 22.31
C VAL A 97 13.70 34.64 23.57
N ALA A 98 14.81 34.10 24.13
CA ALA A 98 15.44 34.69 25.29
C ALA A 98 16.06 36.07 25.01
N GLU A 99 16.48 36.32 23.77
CA GLU A 99 17.04 37.59 23.28
C GLU A 99 15.98 38.53 22.70
N GLY A 100 14.70 38.14 22.67
CA GLY A 100 13.61 38.94 22.14
C GLY A 100 13.55 39.05 20.61
N GLU A 101 14.24 38.16 19.89
CA GLU A 101 14.26 38.18 18.44
C GLU A 101 12.98 37.59 17.80
N PRO A 102 12.58 38.04 16.59
CA PRO A 102 11.42 37.51 15.88
C PRO A 102 11.68 36.09 15.36
N VAL A 103 11.24 35.07 16.10
CA VAL A 103 11.46 33.63 15.78
C VAL A 103 10.35 33.01 14.91
N GLY A 104 9.45 33.81 14.36
CA GLY A 104 8.29 33.33 13.58
C GLY A 104 8.71 32.54 12.33
N PHE A 105 9.66 33.04 11.56
CA PHE A 105 10.18 32.37 10.36
C PHE A 105 10.85 31.03 10.73
N LEU A 106 11.64 30.98 11.79
CA LEU A 106 12.30 29.75 12.24
C LEU A 106 11.27 28.70 12.67
N THR A 107 10.19 29.13 13.35
CA THR A 107 9.10 28.25 13.74
C THR A 107 8.40 27.67 12.53
N ALA A 108 8.09 28.47 11.49
CA ALA A 108 7.50 27.98 10.25
C ALA A 108 8.39 26.96 9.55
N LEU A 109 9.71 27.20 9.51
CA LEU A 109 10.68 26.27 8.93
C LEU A 109 10.76 24.95 9.70
N MET A 110 10.66 25.00 11.03
CA MET A 110 10.61 23.79 11.87
C MET A 110 9.35 22.96 11.59
N VAL A 111 8.19 23.60 11.45
CA VAL A 111 6.95 22.91 11.09
C VAL A 111 7.07 22.24 9.72
N LEU A 112 7.60 22.95 8.74
CA LEU A 112 7.85 22.40 7.40
C LEU A 112 8.79 21.18 7.48
N THR A 113 9.90 21.27 8.21
CA THR A 113 10.86 20.17 8.41
C THR A 113 10.21 18.98 9.09
N PHE A 114 9.36 19.20 10.08
CA PHE A 114 8.59 18.15 10.73
C PHE A 114 7.66 17.42 9.77
N VAL A 115 6.88 18.17 8.99
CA VAL A 115 5.97 17.61 7.97
C VAL A 115 6.75 16.78 6.94
N LEU A 116 7.88 17.30 6.44
CA LEU A 116 8.73 16.57 5.49
C LEU A 116 9.30 15.29 6.11
N GLY A 117 9.71 15.32 7.38
CA GLY A 117 10.17 14.15 8.12
C GLY A 117 9.08 13.07 8.24
N VAL A 118 7.85 13.46 8.57
CA VAL A 118 6.70 12.56 8.65
C VAL A 118 6.38 11.95 7.27
N VAL A 119 6.32 12.77 6.23
CA VAL A 119 6.08 12.29 4.85
C VAL A 119 7.19 11.32 4.41
N ARG A 120 8.44 11.63 4.73
CA ARG A 120 9.59 10.77 4.40
C ARG A 120 9.52 9.43 5.12
N PHE A 121 9.12 9.43 6.40
CA PHE A 121 8.92 8.22 7.18
C PHE A 121 7.78 7.37 6.64
N ALA A 122 6.66 7.99 6.24
CA ALA A 122 5.48 7.30 5.74
C ALA A 122 5.68 6.68 4.34
N LYS A 123 6.42 7.36 3.46
CA LYS A 123 6.63 6.95 2.05
C LYS A 123 7.83 6.02 1.83
N TYR A 124 8.25 5.27 2.86
CA TYR A 124 9.34 4.32 2.71
C TYR A 124 8.93 3.10 1.87
N ASP A 125 9.62 2.83 0.76
CA ASP A 125 9.42 1.63 -0.05
C ASP A 125 10.29 0.48 0.49
N PRO A 126 9.71 -0.65 0.91
CA PRO A 126 10.44 -1.80 1.45
C PRO A 126 11.05 -2.70 0.38
N ARG A 127 10.88 -2.40 -0.91
CA ARG A 127 11.46 -3.20 -2.00
C ARG A 127 12.96 -2.99 -2.07
N THR A 128 13.67 -4.07 -2.42
CA THR A 128 15.09 -3.96 -2.77
C THR A 128 15.22 -3.43 -4.21
N ARG A 129 16.43 -3.05 -4.60
CA ARG A 129 16.71 -2.68 -5.98
C ARG A 129 16.34 -3.82 -6.94
N ALA A 130 16.74 -5.05 -6.62
CA ALA A 130 16.38 -6.24 -7.40
C ALA A 130 14.85 -6.45 -7.47
N GLY A 131 14.12 -6.15 -6.36
CA GLY A 131 12.66 -6.22 -6.36
C GLY A 131 11.99 -5.16 -7.22
N GLN A 132 12.57 -3.96 -7.33
CA GLN A 132 12.09 -2.92 -8.24
C GLN A 132 12.37 -3.27 -9.69
N GLU A 133 13.59 -3.74 -10.01
CA GLU A 133 13.98 -4.18 -11.35
C GLU A 133 13.08 -5.33 -11.82
N ALA A 134 12.83 -6.35 -10.99
CA ALA A 134 11.93 -7.45 -11.31
C ALA A 134 10.48 -6.99 -11.54
N LEU A 135 9.99 -6.00 -10.79
CA LEU A 135 8.66 -5.44 -11.01
C LEU A 135 8.58 -4.64 -12.31
N ASP A 136 9.59 -3.86 -12.62
CA ASP A 136 9.62 -3.05 -13.83
C ASP A 136 9.79 -3.92 -15.08
N GLU A 137 10.57 -5.00 -15.01
CA GLU A 137 10.66 -6.02 -16.04
C GLU A 137 9.29 -6.70 -16.26
N ALA A 138 8.61 -7.11 -15.17
CA ALA A 138 7.28 -7.70 -15.28
C ALA A 138 6.27 -6.72 -15.91
N ARG A 139 6.34 -5.44 -15.59
CA ARG A 139 5.47 -4.41 -16.18
C ARG A 139 5.74 -4.18 -17.65
N THR A 140 7.01 -4.10 -18.05
CA THR A 140 7.37 -3.90 -19.46
C THR A 140 6.97 -5.11 -20.31
N THR A 141 7.21 -6.31 -19.82
CA THR A 141 6.83 -7.56 -20.50
C THR A 141 5.31 -7.67 -20.68
N HIS A 142 4.54 -7.21 -19.68
CA HIS A 142 3.08 -7.35 -19.67
C HIS A 142 2.34 -6.04 -19.88
N VAL A 143 2.94 -5.07 -20.59
CA VAL A 143 2.32 -3.77 -20.86
C VAL A 143 0.95 -3.87 -21.55
N ARG A 144 0.69 -4.94 -22.30
CA ARG A 144 -0.61 -5.22 -22.92
C ARG A 144 -1.73 -5.28 -21.87
N LEU A 145 -1.45 -5.83 -20.69
CA LEU A 145 -2.45 -5.96 -19.61
C LEU A 145 -2.94 -4.61 -19.08
N GLN A 146 -2.18 -3.55 -19.28
CA GLN A 146 -2.60 -2.21 -18.91
C GLN A 146 -3.75 -1.68 -19.79
N ARG A 147 -3.81 -2.12 -21.06
CA ARG A 147 -4.77 -1.62 -22.04
C ARG A 147 -5.94 -2.56 -22.27
N ALA A 148 -5.69 -3.85 -22.31
CA ALA A 148 -6.68 -4.87 -22.68
C ALA A 148 -6.47 -6.18 -21.91
N PRO A 149 -6.71 -6.22 -20.59
CA PRO A 149 -6.62 -7.46 -19.83
C PRO A 149 -7.81 -8.37 -20.16
N THR A 150 -7.56 -9.66 -20.36
CA THR A 150 -8.64 -10.66 -20.43
C THR A 150 -9.15 -10.99 -19.00
N PRO A 151 -10.39 -11.51 -18.85
CA PRO A 151 -10.95 -11.83 -17.53
C PRO A 151 -10.03 -12.66 -16.61
N PRO A 152 -9.35 -13.74 -17.08
CA PRO A 152 -8.43 -14.49 -16.22
C PRO A 152 -7.14 -13.72 -15.87
N GLU A 153 -6.72 -12.76 -16.71
CA GLU A 153 -5.53 -11.95 -16.49
C GLU A 153 -5.74 -10.74 -15.60
N LEU A 154 -7.00 -10.36 -15.31
CA LEU A 154 -7.33 -9.17 -14.52
C LEU A 154 -6.64 -9.13 -13.17
N GLY A 155 -6.56 -10.28 -12.47
CA GLY A 155 -5.89 -10.36 -11.17
C GLY A 155 -4.40 -9.98 -11.25
N TYR A 156 -3.72 -10.52 -12.26
CA TYR A 156 -2.31 -10.23 -12.50
C TYR A 156 -2.09 -8.78 -12.97
N GLY A 157 -2.95 -8.29 -13.86
CA GLY A 157 -2.94 -6.90 -14.29
C GLY A 157 -3.12 -5.91 -13.12
N VAL A 158 -4.08 -6.17 -12.22
CA VAL A 158 -4.29 -5.35 -11.02
C VAL A 158 -3.07 -5.40 -10.09
N ALA A 159 -2.41 -6.55 -9.97
CA ALA A 159 -1.20 -6.67 -9.16
C ALA A 159 -0.03 -5.83 -9.70
N LEU A 160 0.14 -5.75 -11.03
CA LEU A 160 1.21 -4.99 -11.67
C LEU A 160 0.92 -3.49 -11.79
N PHE A 161 -0.31 -3.13 -12.17
CA PHE A 161 -0.68 -1.75 -12.57
C PHE A 161 -1.68 -1.08 -11.63
N GLY A 162 -2.14 -1.80 -10.61
CA GLY A 162 -3.15 -1.31 -9.67
C GLY A 162 -4.58 -1.40 -10.21
N THR A 163 -5.54 -0.98 -9.37
CA THR A 163 -6.98 -1.07 -9.70
C THR A 163 -7.43 -0.09 -10.80
N ALA A 164 -6.56 0.83 -11.24
CA ALA A 164 -6.88 1.78 -12.31
C ALA A 164 -7.22 1.09 -13.64
N ILE A 165 -6.65 -0.09 -13.91
CA ILE A 165 -6.96 -0.87 -15.13
C ILE A 165 -8.40 -1.41 -15.16
N LEU A 166 -9.11 -1.39 -14.04
CA LEU A 166 -10.52 -1.81 -13.96
C LEU A 166 -11.49 -0.75 -14.45
N VAL A 167 -11.02 0.49 -14.66
CA VAL A 167 -11.85 1.58 -15.19
C VAL A 167 -12.27 1.24 -16.62
N GLY A 168 -13.59 1.35 -16.90
CA GLY A 168 -14.16 0.97 -18.20
C GLY A 168 -14.43 -0.54 -18.36
N THR A 169 -14.16 -1.37 -17.34
CA THR A 169 -14.55 -2.77 -17.31
C THR A 169 -15.79 -2.98 -16.44
N PRO A 170 -16.47 -4.15 -16.51
CA PRO A 170 -17.57 -4.49 -15.61
C PRO A 170 -17.18 -4.45 -14.10
N TYR A 171 -15.89 -4.43 -13.81
CA TYR A 171 -15.32 -4.42 -12.44
C TYR A 171 -14.90 -3.03 -11.95
N SER A 172 -15.32 -1.96 -12.62
CA SER A 172 -15.02 -0.55 -12.25
C SER A 172 -15.45 -0.20 -10.82
N GLN A 173 -16.51 -0.85 -10.30
CA GLN A 173 -16.96 -0.70 -8.91
C GLN A 173 -15.86 -1.05 -7.90
N LEU A 174 -15.00 -2.03 -8.18
CA LEU A 174 -13.87 -2.38 -7.30
C LEU A 174 -12.85 -1.25 -7.20
N HIS A 175 -12.60 -0.55 -8.30
CA HIS A 175 -11.73 0.62 -8.28
C HIS A 175 -12.32 1.71 -7.37
N ALA A 176 -13.63 1.97 -7.47
CA ALA A 176 -14.32 2.91 -6.58
C ALA A 176 -14.25 2.49 -5.11
N MET A 177 -14.48 1.20 -4.82
CA MET A 177 -14.36 0.64 -3.45
C MET A 177 -12.94 0.76 -2.88
N SER A 178 -11.91 0.50 -3.69
CA SER A 178 -10.52 0.60 -3.24
C SER A 178 -10.13 2.05 -2.92
N ARG A 179 -10.64 3.01 -3.66
CA ARG A 179 -10.42 4.44 -3.38
C ARG A 179 -11.10 4.88 -2.09
N SER A 180 -12.35 4.44 -1.86
CA SER A 180 -13.06 4.75 -0.61
C SER A 180 -12.35 4.18 0.61
N ALA A 181 -11.86 2.93 0.52
CA ALA A 181 -11.14 2.29 1.61
C ALA A 181 -9.79 2.97 1.94
N VAL A 182 -9.12 3.56 0.94
CA VAL A 182 -7.87 4.33 1.15
C VAL A 182 -8.17 5.72 1.71
N GLY A 183 -9.29 6.35 1.32
CA GLY A 183 -9.71 7.65 1.83
C GLY A 183 -10.14 7.60 3.30
N ASP A 184 -10.79 6.53 3.72
CA ASP A 184 -11.28 6.34 5.09
C ASP A 184 -10.16 5.96 6.09
N GLY A 185 -9.05 5.41 5.60
CA GLY A 185 -7.86 5.08 6.42
C GLY A 185 -6.93 6.27 6.73
N SER A 186 -7.20 7.46 6.20
CA SER A 186 -6.39 8.67 6.41
C SER A 186 -6.95 9.61 7.47
N GLY A 187 -7.98 9.23 8.19
CA GLY A 187 -8.71 10.06 9.16
C GLY A 187 -8.79 9.48 10.58
N GLY A 188 -7.82 8.64 10.98
CA GLY A 188 -7.76 8.12 12.34
C GLY A 188 -6.35 8.22 12.94
#